data_d20fc7be023caa60619238c55b8e4f92
#
_entry.id   d20fc7be023caa60619238c55b8e4f92
#
_cell.length_a   1.000
_cell.length_b   1.000
_cell.length_c   1.000
_cell.angle_alpha   90.00
_cell.angle_beta   90.00
_cell.angle_gamma   90.00
#
_symmetry.space_group_name_H-M   'P 1'
#
loop_
_entity.id
_entity.type
_entity.pdbx_description
1 polymer ?
#
loop_
_entity_poly.entity_id
_entity_poly.type
_entity_poly.pdbx_seq_one_letter_code
_entity_poly.pdbx_strand_id
1 'polypeptide(L)'
;MAAIKKLLILILTLMMFSGCRAPIGTVSGPEWDTVTVDGVEYIKAPPGYDIYGSSDKDDHLGIIKSGDNTFHVYTIKGDTEGEYLYVRWEWEGDIYIRKDLVKE
;
A
#
# COMPACT_ATOMS: atom_id res chain seq x y z
N MET A 1 -16.41 -28.51 26.54
CA MET A 1 -15.12 -28.50 25.82
C MET A 1 -15.17 -27.68 24.53
N ALA A 2 -16.21 -27.80 23.69
CA ALA A 2 -16.34 -27.01 22.47
C ALA A 2 -16.43 -25.48 22.71
N ALA A 3 -17.02 -25.07 23.85
CA ALA A 3 -17.15 -23.68 24.21
C ALA A 3 -15.81 -22.99 24.49
N ILE A 4 -14.82 -23.72 25.00
CA ILE A 4 -13.50 -23.17 25.31
C ILE A 4 -12.72 -22.91 24.06
N LYS A 5 -12.83 -23.78 23.05
CA LYS A 5 -12.17 -23.56 21.75
C LYS A 5 -12.73 -22.35 21.02
N LYS A 6 -14.04 -22.15 21.07
CA LYS A 6 -14.69 -20.97 20.46
C LYS A 6 -14.27 -19.69 21.15
N LEU A 7 -14.13 -19.71 22.47
CA LEU A 7 -13.68 -18.55 23.22
C LEU A 7 -12.23 -18.20 22.89
N LEU A 8 -11.36 -19.22 22.75
CA LEU A 8 -9.97 -19.02 22.40
C LEU A 8 -9.80 -18.40 21.02
N ILE A 9 -10.56 -18.88 20.05
CA ILE A 9 -10.56 -18.34 18.68
C ILE A 9 -11.04 -16.89 18.68
N LEU A 10 -12.05 -16.58 19.45
CA LEU A 10 -12.58 -15.22 19.56
C LEU A 10 -11.55 -14.26 20.13
N ILE A 11 -10.81 -14.67 21.17
CA ILE A 11 -9.76 -13.88 21.79
C ILE A 11 -8.63 -13.63 20.80
N LEU A 12 -8.21 -14.65 20.06
CA LEU A 12 -7.18 -14.52 19.02
C LEU A 12 -7.60 -13.53 17.92
N THR A 13 -8.85 -13.61 17.49
CA THR A 13 -9.39 -12.70 16.48
C THR A 13 -9.39 -11.26 16.99
N LEU A 14 -9.78 -11.04 18.23
CA LEU A 14 -9.77 -9.71 18.85
C LEU A 14 -8.34 -9.15 18.98
N MET A 15 -7.37 -10.00 19.29
CA MET A 15 -5.97 -9.59 19.35
C MET A 15 -5.43 -9.14 18.01
N MET A 16 -5.85 -9.77 16.92
CA MET A 16 -5.47 -9.38 15.57
C MET A 16 -6.03 -8.01 15.19
N PHE A 17 -7.25 -7.68 15.64
CA PHE A 17 -7.87 -6.38 15.37
C PHE A 17 -7.40 -5.27 16.29
N SER A 18 -7.03 -5.58 17.53
CA SER A 18 -6.53 -4.59 18.49
C SER A 18 -5.05 -4.31 18.33
N GLY A 19 -4.34 -5.11 17.56
CA GLY A 19 -2.92 -4.92 17.30
C GLY A 19 -2.64 -3.77 16.37
N CYS A 20 -1.37 -3.41 16.26
CA CYS A 20 -0.90 -2.38 15.36
C CYS A 20 -1.37 -2.63 13.94
N ARG A 21 -1.54 -1.54 13.17
CA ARG A 21 -1.89 -1.64 11.77
C ARG A 21 -0.85 -2.50 11.05
N ALA A 22 -1.30 -3.60 10.49
CA ALA A 22 -0.44 -4.46 9.70
C ALA A 22 -0.04 -3.74 8.40
N PRO A 23 1.21 -3.87 7.96
CA PRO A 23 1.59 -3.35 6.65
C PRO A 23 0.75 -3.98 5.55
N ILE A 24 0.33 -3.18 4.57
CA ILE A 24 -0.51 -3.64 3.47
C ILE A 24 0.31 -4.21 2.31
N GLY A 25 1.63 -4.11 2.36
CA GLY A 25 2.48 -4.59 1.29
C GLY A 25 3.95 -4.41 1.60
N THR A 26 4.75 -4.38 0.55
CA THR A 26 6.20 -4.25 0.64
C THR A 26 6.73 -3.21 -0.34
N VAL A 27 7.90 -2.67 -0.02
CA VAL A 27 8.64 -1.77 -0.90
C VAL A 27 9.98 -2.44 -1.20
N SER A 28 10.39 -2.41 -2.45
CA SER A 28 11.65 -3.02 -2.88
C SER A 28 12.37 -2.17 -3.92
N GLY A 29 13.61 -2.55 -4.22
CA GLY A 29 14.46 -1.84 -5.17
C GLY A 29 15.39 -0.84 -4.49
N PRO A 30 16.47 -0.41 -5.18
CA PRO A 30 17.48 0.46 -4.59
C PRO A 30 16.98 1.85 -4.22
N GLU A 31 15.95 2.34 -4.88
CA GLU A 31 15.33 3.65 -4.60
C GLU A 31 13.84 3.52 -4.34
N TRP A 32 13.44 2.37 -3.78
CA TRP A 32 12.02 2.04 -3.55
C TRP A 32 11.19 2.12 -4.83
N ASP A 33 11.75 1.55 -5.91
CA ASP A 33 11.16 1.61 -7.24
C ASP A 33 9.86 0.82 -7.37
N THR A 34 9.71 -0.19 -6.53
CA THR A 34 8.58 -1.13 -6.61
C THR A 34 7.84 -1.17 -5.29
N VAL A 35 6.52 -1.05 -5.37
CA VAL A 35 5.61 -1.21 -4.23
C VAL A 35 4.67 -2.35 -4.57
N THR A 36 4.56 -3.33 -3.68
CA THR A 36 3.65 -4.46 -3.85
C THR A 36 2.54 -4.36 -2.81
N VAL A 37 1.30 -4.31 -3.28
CA VAL A 37 0.10 -4.25 -2.44
C VAL A 37 -0.85 -5.35 -2.89
N ASP A 38 -1.25 -6.21 -1.96
CA ASP A 38 -2.15 -7.35 -2.25
C ASP A 38 -1.66 -8.22 -3.41
N GLY A 39 -0.34 -8.41 -3.52
CA GLY A 39 0.24 -9.21 -4.57
C GLY A 39 0.37 -8.52 -5.92
N VAL A 40 -0.05 -7.27 -6.02
CA VAL A 40 0.05 -6.49 -7.25
C VAL A 40 1.26 -5.56 -7.17
N GLU A 41 2.12 -5.62 -8.18
CA GLU A 41 3.31 -4.77 -8.24
C GLU A 41 3.01 -3.44 -8.91
N TYR A 42 3.47 -2.36 -8.27
CA TYR A 42 3.41 -0.99 -8.79
C TYR A 42 4.83 -0.46 -8.87
N ILE A 43 5.14 0.27 -9.93
CA ILE A 43 6.45 0.90 -10.11
C ILE A 43 6.28 2.42 -10.18
N LYS A 44 7.34 3.16 -9.90
CA LYS A 44 7.32 4.62 -10.08
C LYS A 44 6.89 4.93 -11.50
N ALA A 45 5.91 5.83 -11.66
CA ALA A 45 5.36 6.15 -12.96
C ALA A 45 6.45 6.75 -13.85
N PRO A 46 6.78 6.11 -14.99
CA PRO A 46 7.77 6.64 -15.92
C PRO A 46 7.24 7.89 -16.63
N PRO A 47 8.12 8.65 -17.30
CA PRO A 47 7.65 9.78 -18.13
C PRO A 47 6.56 9.34 -19.10
N GLY A 48 5.48 10.11 -19.17
CA GLY A 48 4.32 9.77 -19.97
C GLY A 48 3.22 9.03 -19.22
N TYR A 49 3.56 8.44 -18.08
CA TYR A 49 2.58 7.76 -17.22
C TYR A 49 2.29 8.54 -15.94
N ASP A 50 3.03 9.58 -15.67
CA ASP A 50 2.91 10.42 -14.47
C ASP A 50 1.83 11.50 -14.61
N ILE A 51 0.60 11.06 -14.89
CA ILE A 51 -0.52 11.96 -15.20
C ILE A 51 -1.20 12.53 -13.94
N TYR A 52 -0.85 12.01 -12.77
CA TYR A 52 -1.40 12.49 -11.49
C TYR A 52 -0.30 13.11 -10.64
N GLY A 53 -0.70 13.88 -9.65
CA GLY A 53 0.21 14.51 -8.70
C GLY A 53 -0.23 14.32 -7.28
N SER A 54 0.49 14.93 -6.33
CA SER A 54 0.20 14.81 -4.91
C SER A 54 -1.18 15.37 -4.53
N SER A 55 -1.70 16.32 -5.29
CA SER A 55 -3.03 16.87 -5.07
C SER A 55 -4.15 15.89 -5.43
N ASP A 56 -3.84 14.84 -6.14
CA ASP A 56 -4.82 13.85 -6.58
C ASP A 56 -4.95 12.68 -5.59
N LYS A 57 -4.20 12.67 -4.50
CA LYS A 57 -4.34 11.63 -3.50
C LYS A 57 -5.74 11.67 -2.89
N ASP A 58 -6.30 10.49 -2.68
CA ASP A 58 -7.66 10.35 -2.16
C ASP A 58 -7.64 9.64 -0.81
N ASP A 59 -8.06 8.39 -0.76
CA ASP A 59 -8.17 7.63 0.48
C ASP A 59 -6.83 7.03 0.92
N HIS A 60 -6.57 7.08 2.23
CA HIS A 60 -5.42 6.40 2.82
C HIS A 60 -5.70 4.90 2.89
N LEU A 61 -4.98 4.11 2.10
CA LEU A 61 -5.14 2.66 2.08
C LEU A 61 -4.47 1.99 3.28
N GLY A 62 -3.31 2.48 3.67
CA GLY A 62 -2.56 1.89 4.76
C GLY A 62 -1.10 2.28 4.71
N ILE A 63 -0.28 1.53 5.42
CA ILE A 63 1.15 1.79 5.53
C ILE A 63 1.96 0.60 5.04
N ILE A 64 3.19 0.90 4.61
CA ILE A 64 4.22 -0.09 4.31
C ILE A 64 5.44 0.27 5.14
N LYS A 65 6.06 -0.71 5.76
CA LYS A 65 7.28 -0.51 6.54
C LYS A 65 8.46 -1.15 5.84
N SER A 66 9.56 -0.40 5.74
CA SER A 66 10.81 -0.89 5.20
C SER A 66 11.93 -0.41 6.11
N GLY A 67 12.45 -1.30 6.96
CA GLY A 67 13.40 -0.92 8.00
C GLY A 67 12.78 0.08 8.96
N ASP A 68 13.41 1.23 9.13
CA ASP A 68 12.91 2.30 9.98
C ASP A 68 11.98 3.27 9.25
N ASN A 69 11.72 3.02 7.97
CA ASN A 69 10.92 3.91 7.15
C ASN A 69 9.47 3.46 7.10
N THR A 70 8.56 4.42 7.14
CA THR A 70 7.12 4.18 7.01
C THR A 70 6.62 4.91 5.78
N PHE A 71 5.95 4.17 4.91
CA PHE A 71 5.35 4.70 3.69
C PHE A 71 3.85 4.71 3.84
N HIS A 72 3.24 5.82 3.47
CA HIS A 72 1.78 5.95 3.46
C HIS A 72 1.27 5.79 2.04
N VAL A 73 0.32 4.90 1.84
CA VAL A 73 -0.20 4.56 0.53
C VAL A 73 -1.62 5.10 0.39
N TYR A 74 -1.86 5.82 -0.69
CA TYR A 74 -3.15 6.46 -0.97
C TYR A 74 -3.68 6.05 -2.33
N THR A 75 -5.00 6.02 -2.47
CA THR A 75 -5.64 5.92 -3.77
C THR A 75 -5.55 7.27 -4.50
N ILE A 76 -5.89 7.27 -5.77
CA ILE A 76 -5.85 8.46 -6.61
C ILE A 76 -7.27 8.83 -7.05
N LYS A 77 -7.61 10.11 -6.94
CA LYS A 77 -8.90 10.63 -7.41
C LYS A 77 -9.02 10.45 -8.91
N GLY A 78 -10.14 9.94 -9.34
CA GLY A 78 -10.40 9.70 -10.75
C GLY A 78 -9.88 8.37 -11.29
N ASP A 79 -9.06 7.67 -10.50
CA ASP A 79 -8.55 6.36 -10.88
C ASP A 79 -9.50 5.28 -10.36
N THR A 80 -10.54 4.97 -11.14
CA THR A 80 -11.60 4.06 -10.73
C THR A 80 -11.19 2.59 -10.78
N GLU A 81 -10.09 2.26 -11.47
CA GLU A 81 -9.65 0.88 -11.66
C GLU A 81 -8.44 0.49 -10.79
N GLY A 82 -7.98 1.40 -9.95
CA GLY A 82 -6.84 1.12 -9.07
C GLY A 82 -5.54 0.90 -9.81
N GLU A 83 -5.33 1.65 -10.90
CA GLU A 83 -4.13 1.52 -11.71
C GLU A 83 -2.94 2.26 -11.13
N TYR A 84 -3.20 3.23 -10.27
CA TYR A 84 -2.18 4.11 -9.69
C TYR A 84 -2.28 4.13 -8.18
N LEU A 85 -1.16 4.46 -7.54
CA LEU A 85 -1.08 4.75 -6.11
C LEU A 85 -0.23 5.99 -5.90
N TYR A 86 -0.55 6.74 -4.85
CA TYR A 86 0.34 7.78 -4.33
C TYR A 86 0.99 7.22 -3.07
N VAL A 87 2.33 7.21 -3.04
CA VAL A 87 3.09 6.69 -1.89
C VAL A 87 3.92 7.83 -1.33
N ARG A 88 3.70 8.14 -0.06
CA ARG A 88 4.40 9.21 0.64
C ARG A 88 5.34 8.63 1.69
N TRP A 89 6.57 9.11 1.67
CA TRP A 89 7.58 8.83 2.70
C TRP A 89 8.04 10.16 3.27
N GLU A 90 7.84 10.38 4.56
CA GLU A 90 8.07 11.66 5.24
C GLU A 90 7.26 12.77 4.56
N TRP A 91 7.92 13.73 3.92
CA TRP A 91 7.27 14.83 3.19
C TRP A 91 7.36 14.66 1.67
N GLU A 92 8.01 13.60 1.22
CA GLU A 92 8.13 13.31 -0.21
C GLU A 92 7.14 12.24 -0.62
N GLY A 93 6.67 12.32 -1.85
CA GLY A 93 5.78 11.33 -2.40
C GLY A 93 5.95 11.18 -3.89
N ASP A 94 5.61 10.00 -4.37
CA ASP A 94 5.68 9.63 -5.78
C ASP A 94 4.40 8.95 -6.22
N ILE A 95 4.11 9.07 -7.51
CA ILE A 95 3.04 8.31 -8.15
C ILE A 95 3.61 7.00 -8.65
N TYR A 96 2.91 5.92 -8.32
CA TYR A 96 3.24 4.57 -8.78
C TYR A 96 2.13 4.07 -9.68
N ILE A 97 2.50 3.31 -10.71
CA ILE A 97 1.55 2.71 -11.65
C ILE A 97 1.72 1.19 -11.65
N ARG A 98 0.65 0.47 -11.84
CA ARG A 98 0.72 -0.99 -11.97
C ARG A 98 1.72 -1.37 -13.05
N LYS A 99 2.64 -2.25 -12.70
CA LYS A 99 3.74 -2.65 -13.57
C LYS A 99 3.27 -3.23 -14.90
N ASP A 100 2.17 -3.97 -14.90
CA ASP A 100 1.63 -4.60 -16.09
C ASP A 100 1.08 -3.61 -17.13
N LEU A 101 0.85 -2.36 -16.72
CA LEU A 101 0.34 -1.32 -17.60
C LEU A 101 1.46 -0.57 -18.33
N VAL A 102 2.69 -0.71 -17.89
CA VAL A 102 3.83 -0.02 -18.49
C VAL A 102 4.40 -0.90 -19.60
N LYS A 103 4.37 -0.36 -20.81
CA LYS A 103 4.94 -1.05 -21.98
C LYS A 103 6.41 -0.67 -22.12
N GLU A 104 7.23 -1.68 -22.19
CA GLU A 104 8.66 -1.51 -22.45
C GLU A 104 8.96 -1.51 -23.95
#